data_2b863bc239a3a08d809f2b1931a708dd
#
_entry.id   2b863bc239a3a08d809f2b1931a708dd
#
_cell.length_a   1.000
_cell.length_b   1.000
_cell.length_c   1.000
_cell.angle_alpha   90.00
_cell.angle_beta   90.00
_cell.angle_gamma   90.00
#
_symmetry.space_group_name_H-M   'P 1'
#
loop_
_entity.id
_entity.type
_entity.pdbx_description
1 polymer ?
#
loop_
_entity_poly.entity_id
_entity_poly.type
_entity_poly.pdbx_seq_one_letter_code
_entity_poly.pdbx_strand_id
1 'polypeptide(L)'
;AAQVHKLTGVCPRVALHIPCDKVDDYDALKQEAADLRVGIGAINPNVFQDSCYELGSFGHRDPAVRQQAQDHMDECIEIMEKTGSQVLSLWFADGSNYPGQVDIIQRKTWFEAHLKKTHDALPAGTRMLVEYKLFEPGFYHTDIADWGMALHFARSAGPKAEVLVD
;
A
#
# COMPACT_ATOMS: atom_id res chain seq x y z
N ALA A 1 -18.15 -6.05 8.22
CA ALA A 1 -17.20 -6.37 9.30
C ALA A 1 -17.89 -6.34 10.66
N ALA A 2 -18.53 -5.22 11.10
CA ALA A 2 -19.14 -5.07 12.42
C ALA A 2 -20.16 -6.16 12.78
N GLN A 3 -21.07 -6.52 11.84
CA GLN A 3 -22.05 -7.59 12.06
C GLN A 3 -21.38 -8.95 12.26
N VAL A 4 -20.33 -9.24 11.47
CA VAL A 4 -19.57 -10.49 11.61
C VAL A 4 -18.84 -10.50 12.96
N HIS A 5 -18.17 -9.40 13.32
CA HIS A 5 -17.50 -9.29 14.62
C HIS A 5 -18.46 -9.48 15.80
N LYS A 6 -19.62 -8.85 15.75
CA LYS A 6 -20.66 -8.99 16.79
C LYS A 6 -21.12 -10.44 17.00
N LEU A 7 -21.23 -11.22 15.90
CA LEU A 7 -21.74 -12.59 15.96
C LEU A 7 -20.67 -13.64 16.22
N THR A 8 -19.43 -13.40 15.83
CA THR A 8 -18.37 -14.42 15.81
C THR A 8 -17.15 -14.09 16.67
N GLY A 9 -16.99 -12.82 17.07
CA GLY A 9 -15.78 -12.34 17.73
C GLY A 9 -14.56 -12.16 16.81
N VAL A 10 -14.67 -12.51 15.50
CA VAL A 10 -13.60 -12.30 14.51
C VAL A 10 -13.76 -10.99 13.78
N CYS A 11 -12.74 -10.57 12.99
CA CYS A 11 -12.73 -9.32 12.23
C CYS A 11 -12.94 -8.05 13.10
N PRO A 12 -12.13 -7.86 14.16
CA PRO A 12 -12.26 -6.69 15.05
C PRO A 12 -11.79 -5.39 14.38
N ARG A 13 -11.21 -5.45 13.19
CA ARG A 13 -10.70 -4.30 12.46
C ARG A 13 -11.08 -4.36 10.98
N VAL A 14 -11.16 -3.19 10.34
CA VAL A 14 -11.40 -3.03 8.90
C VAL A 14 -10.25 -2.27 8.26
N ALA A 15 -9.96 -2.56 7.00
CA ALA A 15 -9.05 -1.77 6.20
C ALA A 15 -9.83 -0.70 5.42
N LEU A 16 -9.16 0.42 5.12
CA LEU A 16 -9.67 1.46 4.24
C LEU A 16 -8.85 1.50 2.96
N HIS A 17 -9.51 1.51 1.81
CA HIS A 17 -8.90 1.72 0.50
C HIS A 17 -9.00 3.19 0.11
N ILE A 18 -7.89 3.87 -0.03
CA ILE A 18 -7.84 5.28 -0.39
C ILE A 18 -7.49 5.40 -1.88
N PRO A 19 -8.31 6.13 -2.69
CA PRO A 19 -9.33 7.13 -2.28
C PRO A 19 -10.77 6.60 -2.12
N CYS A 20 -11.05 5.32 -2.36
CA CYS A 20 -12.44 4.81 -2.40
C CYS A 20 -13.21 5.04 -1.08
N ASP A 21 -12.52 4.87 0.05
CA ASP A 21 -13.08 5.00 1.40
C ASP A 21 -12.69 6.35 2.07
N LYS A 22 -12.28 7.34 1.26
CA LYS A 22 -11.92 8.65 1.76
C LYS A 22 -13.15 9.38 2.30
N VAL A 23 -13.01 9.99 3.48
CA VAL A 23 -14.05 10.79 4.14
C VAL A 23 -13.50 12.16 4.52
N ASP A 24 -14.39 13.11 4.73
CA ASP A 24 -14.01 14.47 5.16
C ASP A 24 -13.66 14.51 6.66
N ASP A 25 -14.32 13.67 7.46
CA ASP A 25 -14.16 13.63 8.92
C ASP A 25 -13.77 12.22 9.41
N TYR A 26 -12.47 12.03 9.62
CA TYR A 26 -11.93 10.76 10.13
C TYR A 26 -12.17 10.56 11.63
N ASP A 27 -12.41 11.62 12.41
CA ASP A 27 -12.77 11.48 13.83
C ASP A 27 -14.20 10.96 13.96
N ALA A 28 -15.12 11.43 13.14
CA ALA A 28 -16.48 10.88 13.05
C ALA A 28 -16.44 9.40 12.61
N LEU A 29 -15.63 9.04 11.61
CA LEU A 29 -15.47 7.66 11.16
C LEU A 29 -14.92 6.75 12.28
N LYS A 30 -13.93 7.22 13.05
CA LYS A 30 -13.39 6.49 14.21
C LYS A 30 -14.45 6.26 15.27
N GLN A 31 -15.25 7.29 15.58
CA GLN A 31 -16.30 7.18 16.56
C GLN A 31 -17.37 6.16 16.12
N GLU A 32 -17.80 6.21 14.87
CA GLU A 32 -18.74 5.23 14.31
C GLU A 32 -18.19 3.80 14.37
N ALA A 33 -16.92 3.62 13.99
CA ALA A 33 -16.27 2.32 14.10
C ALA A 33 -16.24 1.80 15.54
N ALA A 34 -15.91 2.68 16.50
CA ALA A 34 -15.88 2.35 17.92
C ALA A 34 -17.27 1.97 18.46
N ASP A 35 -18.32 2.69 18.07
CA ASP A 35 -19.71 2.41 18.43
C ASP A 35 -20.15 1.03 17.90
N LEU A 36 -19.63 0.65 16.73
CA LEU A 36 -19.80 -0.67 16.13
C LEU A 36 -18.84 -1.74 16.68
N ARG A 37 -17.99 -1.39 17.65
CA ARG A 37 -16.97 -2.24 18.26
C ARG A 37 -15.94 -2.79 17.29
N VAL A 38 -15.61 -2.06 16.24
CA VAL A 38 -14.51 -2.35 15.32
C VAL A 38 -13.54 -1.18 15.30
N GLY A 39 -12.30 -1.44 14.88
CA GLY A 39 -11.28 -0.39 14.68
C GLY A 39 -10.83 -0.30 13.23
N ILE A 40 -10.13 0.77 12.90
CA ILE A 40 -9.42 0.88 11.61
C ILE A 40 -8.10 0.13 11.74
N GLY A 41 -7.86 -0.85 10.87
CA GLY A 41 -6.71 -1.76 10.94
C GLY A 41 -5.58 -1.36 10.01
N ALA A 42 -5.86 -1.23 8.74
CA ALA A 42 -4.89 -0.88 7.72
C ALA A 42 -5.41 0.22 6.80
N ILE A 43 -4.49 0.98 6.23
CA ILE A 43 -4.74 1.89 5.11
C ILE A 43 -4.08 1.29 3.88
N ASN A 44 -4.83 1.16 2.80
CA ASN A 44 -4.43 0.56 1.53
C ASN A 44 -4.44 1.65 0.45
N PRO A 45 -3.27 2.21 0.07
CA PRO A 45 -3.18 3.17 -1.03
C PRO A 45 -3.53 2.50 -2.36
N ASN A 46 -4.32 3.17 -3.18
CA ASN A 46 -4.62 2.73 -4.54
C ASN A 46 -3.77 3.51 -5.54
N VAL A 47 -2.73 2.87 -6.03
CA VAL A 47 -1.78 3.42 -7.02
C VAL A 47 -1.79 2.60 -8.33
N PHE A 48 -2.96 2.05 -8.69
CA PHE A 48 -3.09 1.16 -9.85
C PHE A 48 -4.38 1.35 -10.66
N GLN A 49 -5.46 1.96 -10.10
CA GLN A 49 -6.74 2.11 -10.81
C GLN A 49 -6.83 3.40 -11.62
N ASP A 50 -6.15 4.46 -11.22
CA ASP A 50 -6.14 5.71 -12.00
C ASP A 50 -5.39 5.50 -13.31
N SER A 51 -5.88 6.12 -14.38
CA SER A 51 -5.30 6.02 -15.73
C SER A 51 -3.84 6.50 -15.81
N CYS A 52 -3.41 7.38 -14.91
CA CYS A 52 -2.02 7.81 -14.84
C CYS A 52 -1.05 6.67 -14.48
N TYR A 53 -1.56 5.60 -13.81
CA TYR A 53 -0.77 4.43 -13.41
C TYR A 53 -0.79 3.29 -14.44
N GLU A 54 -1.32 3.51 -15.63
CA GLU A 54 -1.39 2.50 -16.71
C GLU A 54 -0.05 1.81 -16.99
N LEU A 55 1.08 2.54 -16.87
CA LEU A 55 2.43 2.01 -17.08
C LEU A 55 3.23 1.85 -15.79
N GLY A 56 2.55 1.86 -14.65
CA GLY A 56 3.12 1.71 -13.32
C GLY A 56 2.98 2.96 -12.45
N SER A 57 3.30 2.81 -11.19
CA SER A 57 3.29 3.85 -10.16
C SER A 57 4.73 4.26 -9.78
N PHE A 58 5.33 3.62 -8.78
CA PHE A 58 6.74 3.86 -8.41
C PHE A 58 7.73 3.41 -9.51
N GLY A 59 7.35 2.44 -10.33
CA GLY A 59 8.10 2.01 -11.48
C GLY A 59 7.84 2.82 -12.76
N HIS A 60 6.98 3.83 -12.75
CA HIS A 60 6.65 4.60 -13.93
C HIS A 60 7.84 5.39 -14.46
N ARG A 61 7.96 5.48 -15.81
CA ARG A 61 9.06 6.20 -16.47
C ARG A 61 9.02 7.70 -16.18
N ASP A 62 7.82 8.29 -16.16
CA ASP A 62 7.62 9.71 -15.87
C ASP A 62 7.80 9.97 -14.38
N PRO A 63 8.75 10.85 -13.98
CA PRO A 63 8.95 11.20 -12.59
C PRO A 63 7.75 11.92 -11.94
N ALA A 64 6.91 12.59 -12.74
CA ALA A 64 5.71 13.24 -12.22
C ALA A 64 4.68 12.21 -11.72
N VAL A 65 4.53 11.08 -12.43
CA VAL A 65 3.65 9.98 -11.99
C VAL A 65 4.20 9.31 -10.74
N ARG A 66 5.51 9.08 -10.66
CA ARG A 66 6.14 8.56 -9.42
C ARG A 66 5.94 9.49 -8.23
N GLN A 67 6.03 10.81 -8.46
CA GLN A 67 5.79 11.80 -7.40
C GLN A 67 4.32 11.80 -6.98
N GLN A 68 3.38 11.74 -7.92
CA GLN A 68 1.95 11.61 -7.61
C GLN A 68 1.66 10.38 -6.75
N ALA A 69 2.26 9.24 -7.07
CA ALA A 69 2.13 8.03 -6.25
C ALA A 69 2.73 8.25 -4.84
N GLN A 70 3.86 8.96 -4.73
CA GLN A 70 4.45 9.29 -3.44
C GLN A 70 3.57 10.24 -2.62
N ASP A 71 3.00 11.27 -3.25
CA ASP A 71 2.09 12.21 -2.58
C ASP A 71 0.86 11.48 -2.03
N HIS A 72 0.38 10.46 -2.77
CA HIS A 72 -0.72 9.61 -2.29
C HIS A 72 -0.30 8.72 -1.10
N MET A 73 0.94 8.22 -1.06
CA MET A 73 1.47 7.53 0.14
C MET A 73 1.52 8.46 1.34
N ASP A 74 2.00 9.69 1.14
CA ASP A 74 2.09 10.70 2.19
C ASP A 74 0.68 11.06 2.73
N GLU A 75 -0.32 11.22 1.86
CA GLU A 75 -1.74 11.37 2.24
C GLU A 75 -2.24 10.18 3.08
N CYS A 76 -1.94 8.95 2.64
CA CYS A 76 -2.36 7.75 3.37
C CYS A 76 -1.71 7.65 4.76
N ILE A 77 -0.48 8.11 4.92
CA ILE A 77 0.18 8.21 6.22
C ILE A 77 -0.52 9.22 7.14
N GLU A 78 -0.95 10.38 6.61
CA GLU A 78 -1.77 11.33 7.38
C GLU A 78 -3.11 10.72 7.81
N ILE A 79 -3.73 9.92 6.95
CA ILE A 79 -4.96 9.18 7.29
C ILE A 79 -4.69 8.14 8.37
N MET A 80 -3.54 7.45 8.34
CA MET A 80 -3.13 6.54 9.43
C MET A 80 -3.08 7.27 10.76
N GLU A 81 -2.47 8.45 10.83
CA GLU A 81 -2.40 9.25 12.06
C GLU A 81 -3.79 9.65 12.56
N LYS A 82 -4.67 10.14 11.68
CA LYS A 82 -6.04 10.54 12.01
C LYS A 82 -6.87 9.36 12.50
N THR A 83 -6.75 8.20 11.87
CA THR A 83 -7.55 7.00 12.20
C THR A 83 -6.96 6.15 13.33
N GLY A 84 -5.68 6.34 13.65
CA GLY A 84 -4.95 5.48 14.59
C GLY A 84 -4.59 4.12 13.99
N SER A 85 -4.64 3.98 12.66
CA SER A 85 -4.18 2.78 11.97
C SER A 85 -2.68 2.57 12.17
N GLN A 86 -2.27 1.33 12.34
CA GLN A 86 -0.87 0.97 12.56
C GLN A 86 -0.21 0.32 11.35
N VAL A 87 -0.95 0.12 10.27
CA VAL A 87 -0.49 -0.62 9.10
C VAL A 87 -0.78 0.16 7.82
N LEU A 88 0.25 0.38 7.01
CA LEU A 88 0.15 0.79 5.61
C LEU A 88 0.36 -0.46 4.75
N SER A 89 -0.66 -0.91 4.04
CA SER A 89 -0.58 -2.12 3.22
C SER A 89 -0.46 -1.76 1.75
N LEU A 90 0.64 -2.16 1.13
CA LEU A 90 1.06 -1.71 -0.20
C LEU A 90 1.03 -2.87 -1.19
N TRP A 91 0.12 -2.79 -2.15
CA TRP A 91 0.13 -3.61 -3.36
C TRP A 91 0.36 -2.75 -4.59
N PHE A 92 1.21 -3.23 -5.50
CA PHE A 92 1.57 -2.54 -6.74
C PHE A 92 1.27 -3.42 -7.95
N ALA A 93 0.57 -2.85 -8.93
CA ALA A 93 0.32 -3.50 -10.22
C ALA A 93 1.42 -3.25 -11.25
N ASP A 94 2.49 -2.59 -10.85
CA ASP A 94 3.64 -2.26 -11.69
C ASP A 94 4.27 -3.50 -12.31
N GLY A 95 4.64 -3.43 -13.59
CA GLY A 95 5.25 -4.56 -14.26
C GLY A 95 5.59 -4.30 -15.72
N SER A 96 5.92 -5.37 -16.46
CA SER A 96 6.24 -5.32 -17.87
C SER A 96 5.76 -6.58 -18.60
N ASN A 97 5.43 -6.45 -19.91
CA ASN A 97 4.92 -7.55 -20.71
C ASN A 97 6.01 -8.47 -21.23
N TYR A 98 7.21 -7.95 -21.46
CA TYR A 98 8.34 -8.71 -22.02
C TYR A 98 9.68 -8.11 -21.62
N PRO A 99 10.76 -8.93 -21.58
CA PRO A 99 12.11 -8.44 -21.34
C PRO A 99 12.53 -7.36 -22.35
N GLY A 100 13.10 -6.27 -21.86
CA GLY A 100 13.52 -5.15 -22.67
C GLY A 100 12.47 -4.07 -22.95
N GLN A 101 11.22 -4.28 -22.55
CA GLN A 101 10.19 -3.23 -22.61
C GLN A 101 10.56 -2.05 -21.69
N VAL A 102 11.13 -2.36 -20.55
CA VAL A 102 11.57 -1.40 -19.53
C VAL A 102 12.94 -1.79 -18.97
N ASP A 103 13.66 -0.83 -18.42
CA ASP A 103 14.88 -1.09 -17.65
C ASP A 103 14.50 -1.55 -16.25
N ILE A 104 14.63 -2.85 -16.00
CA ILE A 104 14.25 -3.50 -14.72
C ILE A 104 15.14 -3.02 -13.57
N ILE A 105 16.42 -2.71 -13.80
CA ILE A 105 17.34 -2.22 -12.77
C ILE A 105 16.94 -0.81 -12.36
N GLN A 106 16.58 0.02 -13.33
CA GLN A 106 16.13 1.38 -13.06
C GLN A 106 14.79 1.40 -12.32
N ARG A 107 13.83 0.55 -12.70
CA ARG A 107 12.55 0.40 -11.99
C ARG A 107 12.78 -0.02 -10.55
N LYS A 108 13.60 -1.04 -10.33
CA LYS A 108 13.98 -1.48 -9.00
C LYS A 108 14.56 -0.33 -8.15
N THR A 109 15.46 0.46 -8.72
CA THR A 109 16.07 1.62 -8.04
C THR A 109 15.01 2.68 -7.65
N TRP A 110 14.05 2.94 -8.52
CA TRP A 110 12.95 3.86 -8.21
C TRP A 110 12.04 3.31 -7.08
N PHE A 111 11.69 2.03 -7.14
CA PHE A 111 10.93 1.38 -6.07
C PHE A 111 11.66 1.47 -4.72
N GLU A 112 12.95 1.16 -4.67
CA GLU A 112 13.76 1.25 -3.44
C GLU A 112 13.76 2.67 -2.88
N ALA A 113 13.94 3.68 -3.72
CA ALA A 113 13.95 5.08 -3.30
C ALA A 113 12.60 5.53 -2.73
N HIS A 114 11.49 5.21 -3.41
CA HIS A 114 10.16 5.62 -2.98
C HIS A 114 9.67 4.85 -1.76
N LEU A 115 9.91 3.53 -1.70
CA LEU A 115 9.59 2.74 -0.51
C LEU A 115 10.39 3.19 0.71
N LYS A 116 11.67 3.54 0.53
CA LYS A 116 12.49 4.13 1.60
C LYS A 116 11.92 5.46 2.09
N LYS A 117 11.51 6.35 1.18
CA LYS A 117 10.88 7.63 1.53
C LYS A 117 9.57 7.40 2.31
N THR A 118 8.71 6.50 1.84
CA THR A 118 7.47 6.12 2.53
C THR A 118 7.75 5.55 3.92
N HIS A 119 8.73 4.62 4.04
CA HIS A 119 9.15 4.04 5.31
C HIS A 119 9.62 5.10 6.31
N ASP A 120 10.41 6.07 5.86
CA ASP A 120 10.98 7.10 6.73
C ASP A 120 9.90 8.08 7.24
N ALA A 121 8.84 8.28 6.45
CA ALA A 121 7.69 9.10 6.83
C ALA A 121 6.72 8.40 7.81
N LEU A 122 6.80 7.07 7.96
CA LEU A 122 5.90 6.33 8.84
C LEU A 122 6.03 6.76 10.31
N PRO A 123 4.92 7.01 11.01
CA PRO A 123 4.91 7.30 12.44
C PRO A 123 5.56 6.20 13.29
N ALA A 124 6.00 6.57 14.49
CA ALA A 124 6.54 5.59 15.43
C ALA A 124 5.47 4.55 15.82
N GLY A 125 5.87 3.28 15.89
CA GLY A 125 4.97 2.18 16.25
C GLY A 125 4.08 1.69 15.12
N THR A 126 4.22 2.25 13.92
CA THR A 126 3.54 1.77 12.71
C THR A 126 4.46 0.97 11.82
N ARG A 127 3.88 0.27 10.86
CA ARG A 127 4.63 -0.54 9.87
C ARG A 127 4.00 -0.42 8.49
N MET A 128 4.78 -0.71 7.46
CA MET A 128 4.28 -0.94 6.12
C MET A 128 4.46 -2.40 5.72
N LEU A 129 3.51 -2.93 4.96
CA LEU A 129 3.55 -4.26 4.39
C LEU A 129 3.73 -4.16 2.89
N VAL A 130 4.73 -4.85 2.35
CA VAL A 130 4.94 -4.97 0.90
C VAL A 130 4.31 -6.28 0.47
N GLU A 131 3.18 -6.17 -0.22
CA GLU A 131 2.41 -7.31 -0.69
C GLU A 131 2.93 -7.81 -2.03
N TYR A 132 2.95 -9.12 -2.21
CA TYR A 132 3.08 -9.76 -3.51
C TYR A 132 1.86 -10.66 -3.75
N LYS A 133 1.51 -10.81 -5.02
CA LYS A 133 0.49 -11.76 -5.45
C LYS A 133 1.06 -12.68 -6.51
N LEU A 134 1.00 -13.99 -6.25
CA LEU A 134 1.27 -14.98 -7.26
C LEU A 134 0.10 -14.99 -8.27
N PHE A 135 0.41 -15.03 -9.56
CA PHE A 135 -0.57 -15.14 -10.64
C PHE A 135 -1.55 -13.96 -10.82
N GLU A 136 -1.34 -12.85 -10.13
CA GLU A 136 -2.20 -11.67 -10.26
C GLU A 136 -1.34 -10.38 -10.39
N PRO A 137 -1.42 -9.67 -11.53
CA PRO A 137 -2.14 -10.03 -12.76
C PRO A 137 -1.46 -11.18 -13.52
N GLY A 138 -2.27 -12.05 -14.12
CA GLY A 138 -1.81 -13.26 -14.80
C GLY A 138 -1.31 -13.08 -16.24
N PHE A 139 -1.18 -11.84 -16.73
CA PHE A 139 -0.88 -11.54 -18.13
C PHE A 139 0.36 -10.68 -18.36
N TYR A 140 1.08 -10.31 -17.32
CA TYR A 140 2.40 -9.69 -17.39
C TYR A 140 3.23 -10.00 -16.15
N HIS A 141 4.53 -9.73 -16.21
CA HIS A 141 5.43 -9.89 -15.08
C HIS A 141 5.40 -8.65 -14.19
N THR A 142 5.00 -8.80 -12.93
CA THR A 142 5.01 -7.73 -11.94
C THR A 142 6.41 -7.47 -11.39
N ASP A 143 6.69 -6.22 -10.99
CA ASP A 143 7.97 -5.86 -10.37
C ASP A 143 8.12 -6.54 -8.99
N ILE A 144 7.01 -6.77 -8.27
CA ILE A 144 6.99 -7.51 -7.00
C ILE A 144 6.31 -8.85 -7.23
N ALA A 145 7.01 -9.74 -7.93
CA ALA A 145 6.44 -10.97 -8.47
C ALA A 145 6.29 -12.10 -7.43
N ASP A 146 7.06 -12.05 -6.35
CA ASP A 146 7.13 -13.12 -5.36
C ASP A 146 7.58 -12.59 -3.98
N TRP A 147 7.55 -13.49 -2.99
CA TRP A 147 7.97 -13.17 -1.63
C TRP A 147 9.44 -12.73 -1.54
N GLY A 148 10.30 -13.20 -2.43
CA GLY A 148 11.73 -12.83 -2.45
C GLY A 148 11.92 -11.38 -2.85
N MET A 149 11.22 -10.90 -3.89
CA MET A 149 11.22 -9.49 -4.27
C MET A 149 10.55 -8.61 -3.22
N ALA A 150 9.42 -9.03 -2.66
CA ALA A 150 8.77 -8.31 -1.57
C ALA A 150 9.70 -8.17 -0.36
N LEU A 151 10.40 -9.24 0.02
CA LEU A 151 11.38 -9.24 1.10
C LEU A 151 12.57 -8.33 0.80
N HIS A 152 13.08 -8.35 -0.45
CA HIS A 152 14.14 -7.47 -0.88
C HIS A 152 13.75 -6.00 -0.69
N PHE A 153 12.58 -5.59 -1.19
CA PHE A 153 12.09 -4.23 -1.07
C PHE A 153 11.80 -3.83 0.38
N ALA A 154 11.19 -4.72 1.16
CA ALA A 154 10.93 -4.45 2.57
C ALA A 154 12.25 -4.21 3.34
N ARG A 155 13.26 -5.06 3.15
CA ARG A 155 14.57 -4.89 3.79
C ARG A 155 15.31 -3.64 3.32
N SER A 156 15.21 -3.29 2.04
CA SER A 156 15.82 -2.08 1.48
C SER A 156 15.18 -0.81 2.04
N ALA A 157 13.87 -0.84 2.30
CA ALA A 157 13.16 0.30 2.89
C ALA A 157 13.53 0.53 4.34
N GLY A 158 13.58 -0.52 5.18
CA GLY A 158 14.00 -0.41 6.57
C GLY A 158 13.20 -1.27 7.56
N PRO A 159 13.47 -1.13 8.87
CA PRO A 159 12.99 -2.07 9.89
C PRO A 159 11.47 -2.03 10.17
N LYS A 160 10.76 -0.99 9.72
CA LYS A 160 9.29 -0.91 9.81
C LYS A 160 8.57 -1.55 8.62
N ALA A 161 9.31 -2.12 7.66
CA ALA A 161 8.75 -2.75 6.48
C ALA A 161 8.83 -4.28 6.58
N GLU A 162 7.72 -4.93 6.28
CA GLU A 162 7.53 -6.37 6.33
C GLU A 162 6.87 -6.87 5.03
N VAL A 163 6.83 -8.16 4.82
CA VAL A 163 6.15 -8.78 3.66
C VAL A 163 4.74 -9.18 4.04
N LEU A 164 3.78 -8.88 3.18
CA LEU A 164 2.45 -9.46 3.23
C LEU A 164 2.41 -10.65 2.25
N VAL A 165 2.08 -11.81 2.78
CA VAL A 165 1.88 -13.04 1.99
C VAL A 165 0.40 -13.17 1.66
N ASP A 166 0.06 -13.06 0.37
CA ASP A 166 -1.31 -13.18 -0.15
C ASP A 166 -1.40 -14.36 -1.15
#